data_b477f5d29611fbbddf20810f154c0133
#
_entry.id   b477f5d29611fbbddf20810f154c0133
#
_cell.length_a   1.000
_cell.length_b   1.000
_cell.length_c   1.000
_cell.angle_alpha   90.00
_cell.angle_beta   90.00
_cell.angle_gamma   90.00
#
_symmetry.space_group_name_H-M   'P 1'
#
loop_
_entity.id
_entity.type
_entity.pdbx_description
1 polymer ?
#
loop_
_entity_poly.entity_id
_entity_poly.type
_entity_poly.pdbx_seq_one_letter_code
_entity_poly.pdbx_strand_id
1 'polypeptide(L)'
;MLKKYYINIKMDKFIKIIFLVILNFFLLLSFPTQASEKLKIGLMVPLTGPDKDLGQSIIKAVRLAIKDIDSNFIEIIPKDTASKANKALKSAFELKQMGIKVVIGPVFYESISYLDEIKEITFLALTNKTLDLPKNVISSGVNSISQLNTIKKFFKLNEIKKTIFLIPNLNYNLKIQNRIKKSKIKFFKEYYYDIDPTKLTKQIEKITNYE
;
A
#
# COMPACT_ATOMS: atom_id res chain seq x y z
N MET A 1 -35.34 74.98 -15.62
CA MET A 1 -35.33 73.65 -16.26
C MET A 1 -33.92 73.05 -16.39
N LEU A 2 -32.89 73.75 -16.72
CA LEU A 2 -31.53 73.30 -16.93
C LEU A 2 -30.85 72.69 -15.69
N LYS A 3 -31.10 73.21 -14.48
CA LYS A 3 -30.51 72.73 -13.22
C LYS A 3 -30.97 71.30 -12.83
N LYS A 4 -32.21 70.95 -13.15
CA LYS A 4 -32.78 69.61 -12.89
C LYS A 4 -32.21 68.52 -13.84
N TYR A 5 -31.90 68.97 -15.08
CA TYR A 5 -31.28 68.12 -16.09
C TYR A 5 -29.81 67.78 -15.74
N TYR A 6 -29.07 68.75 -15.21
CA TYR A 6 -27.66 68.58 -14.80
C TYR A 6 -27.51 67.67 -13.61
N ILE A 7 -28.44 67.69 -12.65
CA ILE A 7 -28.47 66.84 -11.48
C ILE A 7 -28.74 65.37 -11.89
N ASN A 8 -29.66 65.15 -12.87
CA ASN A 8 -29.96 63.78 -13.33
C ASN A 8 -28.76 63.14 -14.08
N ILE A 9 -28.04 63.92 -14.90
CA ILE A 9 -26.85 63.45 -15.62
C ILE A 9 -25.70 63.06 -14.63
N LYS A 10 -25.56 63.86 -13.56
CA LYS A 10 -24.54 63.60 -12.53
C LYS A 10 -24.89 62.40 -11.70
N MET A 11 -26.16 62.19 -11.36
CA MET A 11 -26.64 60.99 -10.66
C MET A 11 -26.49 59.75 -11.54
N ASP A 12 -26.75 59.83 -12.83
CA ASP A 12 -26.61 58.68 -13.73
C ASP A 12 -25.14 58.21 -13.89
N LYS A 13 -24.20 59.15 -13.91
CA LYS A 13 -22.77 58.85 -13.90
C LYS A 13 -22.33 58.25 -12.59
N PHE A 14 -22.84 58.72 -11.45
CA PHE A 14 -22.49 58.20 -10.13
C PHE A 14 -23.01 56.77 -9.93
N ILE A 15 -24.24 56.50 -10.38
CA ILE A 15 -24.83 55.16 -10.37
C ILE A 15 -24.03 54.18 -11.24
N LYS A 16 -23.57 54.59 -12.42
CA LYS A 16 -22.72 53.77 -13.30
C LYS A 16 -21.38 53.47 -12.68
N ILE A 17 -20.76 54.42 -11.97
CA ILE A 17 -19.49 54.19 -11.24
C ILE A 17 -19.69 53.20 -10.10
N ILE A 18 -20.78 53.36 -9.32
CA ILE A 18 -21.10 52.41 -8.24
C ILE A 18 -21.33 51.01 -8.80
N PHE A 19 -22.07 50.88 -9.89
CA PHE A 19 -22.31 49.59 -10.54
C PHE A 19 -21.01 48.96 -11.04
N LEU A 20 -20.10 49.76 -11.61
CA LEU A 20 -18.79 49.29 -12.08
C LEU A 20 -17.90 48.84 -10.92
N VAL A 21 -17.95 49.51 -9.78
CA VAL A 21 -17.21 49.12 -8.55
C VAL A 21 -17.79 47.85 -7.96
N ILE A 22 -19.11 47.71 -7.91
CA ILE A 22 -19.77 46.48 -7.41
C ILE A 22 -19.49 45.32 -8.37
N LEU A 23 -19.51 45.53 -9.68
CA LEU A 23 -19.19 44.50 -10.66
C LEU A 23 -17.74 44.03 -10.54
N ASN A 24 -16.76 44.94 -10.34
CA ASN A 24 -15.37 44.59 -10.07
C ASN A 24 -15.21 43.86 -8.73
N PHE A 25 -15.92 44.25 -7.70
CA PHE A 25 -15.90 43.59 -6.40
C PHE A 25 -16.44 42.17 -6.53
N PHE A 26 -17.50 41.94 -7.31
CA PHE A 26 -18.04 40.59 -7.57
C PHE A 26 -17.09 39.75 -8.42
N LEU A 27 -16.36 40.32 -9.37
CA LEU A 27 -15.32 39.64 -10.13
C LEU A 27 -14.12 39.20 -9.24
N LEU A 28 -13.75 40.04 -8.27
CA LEU A 28 -12.70 39.71 -7.31
C LEU A 28 -13.10 38.57 -6.35
N LEU A 29 -14.38 38.37 -6.06
CA LEU A 29 -14.90 37.28 -5.24
C LEU A 29 -14.99 35.95 -6.00
N SER A 30 -14.84 35.97 -7.33
CA SER A 30 -14.96 34.79 -8.20
C SER A 30 -13.62 34.08 -8.43
N PHE A 31 -12.59 34.27 -7.58
CA PHE A 31 -11.40 33.44 -7.63
C PHE A 31 -11.80 32.02 -7.25
N PRO A 32 -11.64 31.04 -8.16
CA PRO A 32 -11.87 29.66 -7.80
C PRO A 32 -10.87 29.33 -6.70
N THR A 33 -11.36 29.02 -5.50
CA THR A 33 -10.55 28.34 -4.51
C THR A 33 -10.11 27.03 -5.17
N GLN A 34 -8.86 26.95 -5.58
CA GLN A 34 -8.27 25.70 -6.03
C GLN A 34 -8.32 24.74 -4.84
N ALA A 35 -9.39 23.98 -4.78
CA ALA A 35 -9.44 22.84 -3.88
C ALA A 35 -8.30 21.92 -4.31
N SER A 36 -7.27 21.80 -3.49
CA SER A 36 -6.15 20.88 -3.73
C SER A 36 -6.73 19.50 -4.00
N GLU A 37 -6.55 19.01 -5.22
CA GLU A 37 -7.07 17.69 -5.60
C GLU A 37 -6.42 16.63 -4.73
N LYS A 38 -7.23 15.88 -3.98
CA LYS A 38 -6.73 14.83 -3.10
C LYS A 38 -6.16 13.69 -3.94
N LEU A 39 -5.00 13.21 -3.53
CA LEU A 39 -4.42 11.98 -4.08
C LEU A 39 -5.30 10.80 -3.68
N LYS A 40 -6.03 10.23 -4.63
CA LYS A 40 -6.87 9.05 -4.42
C LYS A 40 -6.05 7.78 -4.55
N ILE A 41 -6.06 6.95 -3.51
CA ILE A 41 -5.41 5.66 -3.47
C ILE A 41 -6.48 4.59 -3.26
N GLY A 42 -6.51 3.57 -4.11
CA GLY A 42 -7.40 2.42 -3.95
C GLY A 42 -6.92 1.52 -2.82
N LEU A 43 -7.84 0.89 -2.12
CA LEU A 43 -7.54 -0.12 -1.11
C LEU A 43 -8.39 -1.37 -1.36
N MET A 44 -7.77 -2.43 -1.86
CA MET A 44 -8.40 -3.70 -2.20
C MET A 44 -8.19 -4.72 -1.09
N VAL A 45 -9.20 -4.93 -0.26
CA VAL A 45 -9.15 -5.82 0.91
C VAL A 45 -10.45 -6.62 1.05
N PRO A 46 -10.45 -7.77 1.73
CA PRO A 46 -11.68 -8.52 1.99
C PRO A 46 -12.52 -7.79 3.06
N LEU A 47 -13.63 -7.17 2.67
CA LEU A 47 -14.56 -6.52 3.60
C LEU A 47 -15.72 -7.42 3.95
N THR A 48 -15.93 -8.47 3.16
CA THR A 48 -16.93 -9.53 3.37
C THR A 48 -16.26 -10.91 3.26
N GLY A 49 -16.97 -11.96 3.70
CA GLY A 49 -16.49 -13.34 3.66
C GLY A 49 -15.63 -13.72 4.87
N PRO A 50 -14.93 -14.88 4.78
CA PRO A 50 -14.21 -15.46 5.93
C PRO A 50 -13.06 -14.58 6.45
N ASP A 51 -12.44 -13.80 5.59
CA ASP A 51 -11.28 -12.97 5.94
C ASP A 51 -11.64 -11.50 6.23
N LYS A 52 -12.92 -11.23 6.55
CA LYS A 52 -13.41 -9.87 6.86
C LYS A 52 -12.60 -9.18 7.95
N ASP A 53 -12.23 -9.90 9.01
CA ASP A 53 -11.51 -9.33 10.14
C ASP A 53 -10.10 -8.88 9.76
N LEU A 54 -9.44 -9.61 8.85
CA LEU A 54 -8.17 -9.20 8.25
C LEU A 54 -8.33 -7.90 7.45
N GLY A 55 -9.36 -7.80 6.62
CA GLY A 55 -9.67 -6.60 5.85
C GLY A 55 -9.92 -5.38 6.74
N GLN A 56 -10.69 -5.55 7.82
CA GLN A 56 -10.94 -4.49 8.81
C GLN A 56 -9.65 -4.05 9.52
N SER A 57 -8.77 -4.99 9.84
CA SER A 57 -7.48 -4.69 10.48
C SER A 57 -6.58 -3.88 9.55
N ILE A 58 -6.57 -4.21 8.25
CA ILE A 58 -5.80 -3.45 7.24
C ILE A 58 -6.37 -2.03 7.09
N ILE A 59 -7.70 -1.85 7.05
CA ILE A 59 -8.31 -0.51 7.01
C ILE A 59 -7.89 0.32 8.22
N LYS A 60 -7.91 -0.26 9.42
CA LYS A 60 -7.47 0.43 10.65
C LYS A 60 -6.00 0.85 10.56
N ALA A 61 -5.13 -0.05 10.08
CA ALA A 61 -3.72 0.24 9.89
C ALA A 61 -3.47 1.38 8.88
N VAL A 62 -4.17 1.36 7.74
CA VAL A 62 -4.07 2.42 6.72
C VAL A 62 -4.56 3.76 7.26
N ARG A 63 -5.68 3.78 8.00
CA ARG A 63 -6.17 5.01 8.64
C ARG A 63 -5.19 5.57 9.67
N LEU A 64 -4.56 4.69 10.46
CA LEU A 64 -3.53 5.09 11.42
C LEU A 64 -2.32 5.71 10.70
N ALA A 65 -1.83 5.06 9.65
CA ALA A 65 -0.72 5.57 8.85
C ALA A 65 -1.01 6.95 8.23
N ILE A 66 -2.24 7.18 7.72
CA ILE A 66 -2.64 8.49 7.18
C ILE A 66 -2.66 9.55 8.28
N LYS A 67 -3.16 9.19 9.47
CA LYS A 67 -3.13 10.08 10.64
C LYS A 67 -1.72 10.45 11.06
N ASP A 68 -0.80 9.49 11.07
CA ASP A 68 0.61 9.71 11.44
C ASP A 68 1.35 10.60 10.41
N ILE A 69 0.97 10.52 9.13
CA ILE A 69 1.51 11.39 8.07
C ILE A 69 0.92 12.81 8.17
N ASP A 70 -0.17 12.98 8.91
CA ASP A 70 -0.93 14.25 9.05
C ASP A 70 -1.30 14.87 7.69
N SER A 71 -1.69 14.04 6.73
CA SER A 71 -1.95 14.45 5.36
C SER A 71 -3.45 14.52 5.06
N ASN A 72 -3.93 15.74 4.85
CA ASN A 72 -5.28 15.97 4.34
C ASN A 72 -5.40 15.77 2.82
N PHE A 73 -4.28 15.49 2.14
CA PHE A 73 -4.22 15.33 0.68
C PHE A 73 -4.44 13.90 0.20
N ILE A 74 -4.51 12.91 1.11
CA ILE A 74 -4.70 11.50 0.76
C ILE A 74 -6.14 11.09 1.04
N GLU A 75 -6.78 10.49 0.04
CA GLU A 75 -8.10 9.88 0.15
C GLU A 75 -8.00 8.39 -0.19
N ILE A 76 -8.46 7.53 0.71
CA ILE A 76 -8.48 6.07 0.50
C ILE A 76 -9.85 5.65 0.00
N ILE A 77 -9.87 4.93 -1.11
CA ILE A 77 -11.07 4.35 -1.73
C ILE A 77 -11.08 2.84 -1.48
N PRO A 78 -11.80 2.36 -0.47
CA PRO A 78 -11.87 0.92 -0.18
C PRO A 78 -12.74 0.18 -1.19
N LYS A 79 -12.32 -1.02 -1.58
CA LYS A 79 -13.05 -1.96 -2.43
C LYS A 79 -12.99 -3.37 -1.85
N ASP A 80 -14.14 -4.04 -1.84
CA ASP A 80 -14.26 -5.39 -1.30
C ASP A 80 -13.82 -6.43 -2.32
N THR A 81 -12.83 -7.21 -1.96
CA THR A 81 -12.38 -8.36 -2.74
C THR A 81 -13.06 -9.67 -2.32
N ALA A 82 -13.66 -9.72 -1.14
CA ALA A 82 -14.23 -10.92 -0.52
C ALA A 82 -13.31 -12.15 -0.62
N SER A 83 -11.99 -11.94 -0.66
CA SER A 83 -10.96 -12.97 -0.87
C SER A 83 -11.10 -13.76 -2.18
N LYS A 84 -11.76 -13.18 -3.19
CA LYS A 84 -12.03 -13.84 -4.48
C LYS A 84 -11.37 -13.10 -5.63
N ALA A 85 -10.69 -13.84 -6.51
CA ALA A 85 -9.97 -13.29 -7.67
C ALA A 85 -10.89 -12.48 -8.62
N ASN A 86 -12.09 -13.00 -8.93
CA ASN A 86 -13.03 -12.31 -9.80
C ASN A 86 -13.57 -11.00 -9.21
N LYS A 87 -13.80 -10.95 -7.89
CA LYS A 87 -14.18 -9.70 -7.22
C LYS A 87 -13.02 -8.71 -7.16
N ALA A 88 -11.79 -9.19 -6.94
CA ALA A 88 -10.61 -8.35 -6.97
C ALA A 88 -10.43 -7.70 -8.36
N LEU A 89 -10.55 -8.47 -9.43
CA LEU A 89 -10.48 -7.96 -10.80
C LEU A 89 -11.57 -6.91 -11.07
N LYS A 90 -12.82 -7.19 -10.69
CA LYS A 90 -13.93 -6.23 -10.82
C LYS A 90 -13.64 -4.94 -10.05
N SER A 91 -13.18 -5.04 -8.81
CA SER A 91 -12.80 -3.89 -7.98
C SER A 91 -11.68 -3.06 -8.63
N ALA A 92 -10.71 -3.73 -9.25
CA ALA A 92 -9.61 -3.05 -9.94
C ALA A 92 -10.10 -2.29 -11.20
N PHE A 93 -11.04 -2.85 -11.96
CA PHE A 93 -11.69 -2.12 -13.07
C PHE A 93 -12.48 -0.91 -12.59
N GLU A 94 -13.23 -1.01 -11.51
CA GLU A 94 -13.94 0.13 -10.92
C GLU A 94 -12.98 1.23 -10.49
N LEU A 95 -11.86 0.88 -9.83
CA LEU A 95 -10.83 1.83 -9.44
C LEU A 95 -10.16 2.52 -10.66
N LYS A 96 -9.94 1.76 -11.74
CA LYS A 96 -9.46 2.31 -13.01
C LYS A 96 -10.43 3.35 -13.58
N GLN A 97 -11.73 3.05 -13.60
CA GLN A 97 -12.77 4.00 -14.07
C GLN A 97 -12.82 5.28 -13.24
N MET A 98 -12.46 5.21 -11.95
CA MET A 98 -12.33 6.36 -11.07
C MET A 98 -11.01 7.13 -11.26
N GLY A 99 -10.17 6.74 -12.21
CA GLY A 99 -8.88 7.38 -12.52
C GLY A 99 -7.77 7.08 -11.50
N ILE A 100 -7.95 6.08 -10.63
CA ILE A 100 -6.96 5.72 -9.61
C ILE A 100 -5.76 5.05 -10.27
N LYS A 101 -4.56 5.47 -9.88
CA LYS A 101 -3.30 4.98 -10.45
C LYS A 101 -2.52 4.07 -9.50
N VAL A 102 -2.77 4.17 -8.20
CA VAL A 102 -2.10 3.37 -7.17
C VAL A 102 -3.14 2.68 -6.30
N VAL A 103 -2.93 1.40 -6.07
CA VAL A 103 -3.82 0.56 -5.25
C VAL A 103 -3.00 -0.22 -4.24
N ILE A 104 -3.37 -0.15 -2.97
CA ILE A 104 -2.86 -1.01 -1.90
C ILE A 104 -3.71 -2.29 -1.89
N GLY A 105 -3.07 -3.44 -1.97
CA GLY A 105 -3.72 -4.73 -2.17
C GLY A 105 -3.59 -5.24 -3.62
N PRO A 106 -4.21 -6.38 -3.92
CA PRO A 106 -4.97 -7.25 -3.03
C PRO A 106 -4.10 -7.96 -2.00
N VAL A 107 -4.75 -8.63 -1.04
CA VAL A 107 -4.07 -9.34 0.05
C VAL A 107 -3.61 -10.73 -0.41
N PHE A 108 -4.49 -11.46 -1.09
CA PHE A 108 -4.24 -12.85 -1.47
C PHE A 108 -3.61 -12.96 -2.86
N TYR A 109 -2.67 -13.89 -2.98
CA TYR A 109 -1.95 -14.11 -4.23
C TYR A 109 -2.88 -14.51 -5.39
N GLU A 110 -3.89 -15.32 -5.13
CA GLU A 110 -4.86 -15.77 -6.12
C GLU A 110 -5.62 -14.60 -6.77
N SER A 111 -5.73 -13.49 -6.04
CA SER A 111 -6.37 -12.26 -6.52
C SER A 111 -5.48 -11.41 -7.43
N ILE A 112 -4.23 -11.81 -7.64
CA ILE A 112 -3.24 -11.05 -8.44
C ILE A 112 -3.25 -11.50 -9.90
N SER A 113 -3.66 -12.74 -10.18
CA SER A 113 -3.40 -13.45 -11.44
C SER A 113 -3.86 -12.74 -12.71
N TYR A 114 -4.84 -11.85 -12.62
CA TYR A 114 -5.42 -11.15 -13.80
C TYR A 114 -5.22 -9.63 -13.73
N LEU A 115 -4.41 -9.14 -12.81
CA LEU A 115 -4.20 -7.69 -12.66
C LEU A 115 -3.30 -7.09 -13.76
N ASP A 116 -2.60 -7.91 -14.52
CA ASP A 116 -1.84 -7.51 -15.71
C ASP A 116 -2.73 -6.96 -16.84
N GLU A 117 -4.02 -7.27 -16.84
CA GLU A 117 -5.01 -6.70 -17.76
C GLU A 117 -5.23 -5.18 -17.50
N ILE A 118 -4.87 -4.68 -16.31
CA ILE A 118 -5.10 -3.29 -15.89
C ILE A 118 -3.77 -2.57 -15.73
N LYS A 119 -3.09 -2.33 -16.86
CA LYS A 119 -1.74 -1.78 -16.92
C LYS A 119 -1.60 -0.37 -16.36
N GLU A 120 -2.70 0.38 -16.29
CA GLU A 120 -2.74 1.78 -15.85
C GLU A 120 -2.66 1.94 -14.34
N ILE A 121 -2.81 0.85 -13.59
CA ILE A 121 -2.74 0.84 -12.13
C ILE A 121 -1.49 0.11 -11.68
N THR A 122 -0.76 0.69 -10.74
CA THR A 122 0.27 0.01 -9.96
C THR A 122 -0.33 -0.54 -8.68
N PHE A 123 -0.23 -1.85 -8.48
CA PHE A 123 -0.73 -2.54 -7.30
C PHE A 123 0.39 -2.81 -6.31
N LEU A 124 0.24 -2.34 -5.07
CA LEU A 124 1.10 -2.69 -3.93
C LEU A 124 0.46 -3.88 -3.21
N ALA A 125 0.65 -5.07 -3.76
CA ALA A 125 0.02 -6.29 -3.25
C ALA A 125 0.57 -6.69 -1.88
N LEU A 126 -0.30 -6.96 -0.92
CA LEU A 126 0.05 -7.33 0.45
C LEU A 126 0.45 -8.81 0.57
N THR A 127 1.03 -9.35 -0.48
CA THR A 127 1.52 -10.73 -0.56
C THR A 127 3.01 -10.82 -0.25
N ASN A 128 3.43 -11.98 0.27
CA ASN A 128 4.84 -12.32 0.44
C ASN A 128 5.47 -13.04 -0.78
N LYS A 129 4.68 -13.30 -1.82
CA LYS A 129 5.14 -13.95 -3.05
C LYS A 129 5.86 -12.94 -3.94
N THR A 130 7.02 -13.31 -4.48
CA THR A 130 7.88 -12.44 -5.29
C THR A 130 8.19 -13.00 -6.67
N LEU A 131 7.64 -14.17 -7.00
CA LEU A 131 7.83 -14.84 -8.28
C LEU A 131 6.52 -14.81 -9.07
N ASP A 132 6.62 -14.73 -10.38
CA ASP A 132 5.50 -14.77 -11.33
C ASP A 132 4.43 -13.69 -11.06
N LEU A 133 4.88 -12.49 -10.68
CA LEU A 133 4.00 -11.35 -10.50
C LEU A 133 3.84 -10.59 -11.83
N PRO A 134 2.63 -10.08 -12.12
CA PRO A 134 2.43 -9.13 -13.21
C PRO A 134 3.36 -7.91 -13.07
N LYS A 135 3.74 -7.29 -14.21
CA LYS A 135 4.69 -6.16 -14.23
C LYS A 135 4.23 -4.93 -13.45
N ASN A 136 2.92 -4.74 -13.33
CA ASN A 136 2.28 -3.66 -12.61
C ASN A 136 1.96 -4.01 -11.14
N VAL A 137 2.46 -5.15 -10.64
CA VAL A 137 2.27 -5.60 -9.25
C VAL A 137 3.60 -5.63 -8.51
N ILE A 138 3.67 -4.91 -7.41
CA ILE A 138 4.80 -4.87 -6.48
C ILE A 138 4.39 -5.62 -5.21
N SER A 139 5.14 -6.67 -4.85
CA SER A 139 4.95 -7.35 -3.57
C SER A 139 5.47 -6.48 -2.43
N SER A 140 4.58 -6.07 -1.52
CA SER A 140 4.90 -5.26 -0.34
C SER A 140 4.86 -6.07 0.97
N GLY A 141 4.53 -7.37 0.90
CA GLY A 141 4.56 -8.25 2.05
C GLY A 141 5.96 -8.67 2.46
N VAL A 142 6.10 -9.05 3.73
CA VAL A 142 7.37 -9.56 4.26
C VAL A 142 7.65 -10.93 3.66
N ASN A 143 8.65 -11.03 2.81
CA ASN A 143 9.06 -12.28 2.19
C ASN A 143 10.34 -12.86 2.83
N SER A 144 10.60 -14.14 2.61
CA SER A 144 11.75 -14.83 3.22
C SER A 144 13.11 -14.27 2.81
N ILE A 145 13.24 -13.66 1.63
CA ILE A 145 14.49 -13.03 1.21
C ILE A 145 14.73 -11.74 1.98
N SER A 146 13.69 -10.91 2.18
CA SER A 146 13.80 -9.70 3.00
C SER A 146 14.08 -10.02 4.45
N GLN A 147 13.47 -11.08 5.01
CA GLN A 147 13.77 -11.58 6.35
C GLN A 147 15.25 -12.00 6.48
N LEU A 148 15.75 -12.82 5.55
CA LEU A 148 17.15 -13.25 5.54
C LEU A 148 18.12 -12.08 5.38
N ASN A 149 17.78 -11.09 4.57
CA ASN A 149 18.59 -9.88 4.43
C ASN A 149 18.60 -9.04 5.71
N THR A 150 17.50 -8.98 6.45
CA THR A 150 17.43 -8.31 7.75
C THR A 150 18.30 -9.04 8.78
N ILE A 151 18.23 -10.37 8.84
CA ILE A 151 19.09 -11.21 9.70
C ILE A 151 20.56 -11.00 9.34
N LYS A 152 20.91 -10.98 8.06
CA LYS A 152 22.27 -10.71 7.59
C LYS A 152 22.77 -9.34 8.03
N LYS A 153 21.91 -8.29 7.97
CA LYS A 153 22.24 -6.96 8.46
C LYS A 153 22.47 -6.97 9.97
N PHE A 154 21.64 -7.67 10.72
CA PHE A 154 21.78 -7.83 12.16
C PHE A 154 23.11 -8.51 12.53
N PHE A 155 23.49 -9.60 11.83
CA PHE A 155 24.78 -10.27 12.04
C PHE A 155 25.95 -9.32 11.83
N LYS A 156 25.89 -8.52 10.76
CA LYS A 156 26.93 -7.54 10.46
C LYS A 156 27.04 -6.45 11.54
N LEU A 157 25.92 -5.92 11.99
CA LEU A 157 25.87 -4.84 12.98
C LEU A 157 26.34 -5.29 14.38
N ASN A 158 26.15 -6.57 14.71
CA ASN A 158 26.50 -7.15 16.01
C ASN A 158 27.76 -8.02 15.94
N GLU A 159 28.51 -7.96 14.84
CA GLU A 159 29.76 -8.71 14.62
C GLU A 159 29.63 -10.23 14.85
N ILE A 160 28.44 -10.80 14.60
CA ILE A 160 28.17 -12.22 14.78
C ILE A 160 28.87 -13.00 13.68
N LYS A 161 29.89 -13.78 14.05
CA LYS A 161 30.72 -14.55 13.11
C LYS A 161 30.27 -15.98 12.91
N LYS A 162 29.66 -16.58 13.94
CA LYS A 162 29.17 -17.97 13.90
C LYS A 162 27.69 -18.03 14.15
N THR A 163 26.95 -18.67 13.25
CA THR A 163 25.50 -18.84 13.33
C THR A 163 25.12 -20.23 12.83
N ILE A 164 24.17 -20.84 13.50
CA ILE A 164 23.57 -22.10 13.10
C ILE A 164 22.21 -21.79 12.51
N PHE A 165 21.89 -22.41 11.39
CA PHE A 165 20.59 -22.32 10.78
C PHE A 165 19.84 -23.64 10.94
N LEU A 166 18.68 -23.60 11.59
CA LEU A 166 17.83 -24.78 11.80
C LEU A 166 16.76 -24.79 10.70
N ILE A 167 16.73 -25.83 9.90
CA ILE A 167 15.80 -26.00 8.78
C ILE A 167 14.86 -27.17 9.11
N PRO A 168 13.54 -26.94 9.14
CA PRO A 168 12.59 -28.03 9.33
C PRO A 168 12.65 -29.00 8.14
N ASN A 169 12.66 -30.29 8.40
CA ASN A 169 12.68 -31.33 7.38
C ASN A 169 11.27 -31.52 6.79
N LEU A 170 10.92 -30.68 5.84
CA LEU A 170 9.61 -30.62 5.17
C LEU A 170 9.77 -30.73 3.67
N ASN A 171 8.69 -31.05 2.97
CA ASN A 171 8.68 -31.25 1.50
C ASN A 171 9.11 -30.01 0.67
N TYR A 172 9.28 -28.84 1.30
CA TYR A 172 9.71 -27.61 0.63
C TYR A 172 11.14 -27.17 0.95
N ASN A 173 12.00 -28.06 1.47
CA ASN A 173 13.39 -27.75 1.80
C ASN A 173 14.18 -27.16 0.64
N LEU A 174 13.97 -27.63 -0.58
CA LEU A 174 14.60 -27.08 -1.78
C LEU A 174 14.23 -25.59 -2.01
N LYS A 175 13.00 -25.20 -1.70
CA LYS A 175 12.57 -23.80 -1.78
C LYS A 175 13.28 -22.95 -0.74
N ILE A 176 13.46 -23.45 0.49
CA ILE A 176 14.18 -22.76 1.56
C ILE A 176 15.65 -22.61 1.18
N GLN A 177 16.32 -23.66 0.76
CA GLN A 177 17.71 -23.63 0.32
C GLN A 177 17.95 -22.64 -0.82
N ASN A 178 17.07 -22.61 -1.83
CA ASN A 178 17.14 -21.64 -2.92
C ASN A 178 17.00 -20.18 -2.44
N ARG A 179 16.18 -19.91 -1.42
CA ARG A 179 16.03 -18.59 -0.83
C ARG A 179 17.26 -18.18 -0.03
N ILE A 180 17.83 -19.11 0.75
CA ILE A 180 19.10 -18.89 1.46
C ILE A 180 20.19 -18.54 0.46
N LYS A 181 20.35 -19.33 -0.60
CA LYS A 181 21.32 -19.07 -1.67
C LYS A 181 21.12 -17.69 -2.33
N LYS A 182 19.90 -17.31 -2.64
CA LYS A 182 19.56 -16.00 -3.20
C LYS A 182 19.88 -14.83 -2.28
N SER A 183 19.69 -14.99 -0.97
CA SER A 183 20.01 -13.95 0.03
C SER A 183 21.51 -13.74 0.22
N LYS A 184 22.35 -14.69 -0.25
CA LYS A 184 23.80 -14.71 -0.01
C LYS A 184 24.18 -14.60 1.47
N ILE A 185 23.31 -15.03 2.38
CA ILE A 185 23.62 -15.15 3.81
C ILE A 185 24.51 -16.37 4.00
N LYS A 186 25.52 -16.24 4.86
CA LYS A 186 26.42 -17.35 5.21
C LYS A 186 26.13 -17.77 6.65
N PHE A 187 25.97 -19.07 6.86
CA PHE A 187 25.86 -19.69 8.16
C PHE A 187 27.11 -20.52 8.44
N PHE A 188 27.45 -20.67 9.71
CA PHE A 188 28.55 -21.56 10.12
C PHE A 188 28.18 -23.01 9.87
N LYS A 189 26.93 -23.40 10.21
CA LYS A 189 26.40 -24.73 10.03
C LYS A 189 24.91 -24.74 9.81
N GLU A 190 24.41 -25.66 8.99
CA GLU A 190 22.98 -25.91 8.77
C GLU A 190 22.62 -27.27 9.38
N TYR A 191 21.53 -27.30 10.14
CA TYR A 191 20.96 -28.52 10.68
C TYR A 191 19.51 -28.66 10.21
N TYR A 192 19.19 -29.88 9.80
CA TYR A 192 17.82 -30.26 9.47
C TYR A 192 17.20 -30.94 10.67
N TYR A 193 16.03 -30.46 11.08
CA TYR A 193 15.32 -31.01 12.24
C TYR A 193 13.96 -31.57 11.87
N ASP A 194 13.53 -32.59 12.61
CA ASP A 194 12.20 -33.17 12.51
C ASP A 194 11.22 -32.32 13.33
N ILE A 195 10.01 -32.09 12.82
CA ILE A 195 8.95 -31.35 13.53
C ILE A 195 8.27 -32.18 14.63
N ASP A 196 8.52 -33.49 14.67
CA ASP A 196 8.07 -34.35 15.78
C ASP A 196 8.78 -33.90 17.07
N PRO A 197 8.04 -33.51 18.14
CA PRO A 197 8.64 -32.99 19.37
C PRO A 197 9.65 -33.93 20.02
N THR A 198 9.41 -35.25 19.97
CA THR A 198 10.29 -36.26 20.61
C THR A 198 11.63 -36.37 19.89
N LYS A 199 11.62 -36.29 18.57
CA LYS A 199 12.83 -36.28 17.75
C LYS A 199 13.56 -34.93 17.82
N LEU A 200 12.81 -33.83 17.83
CA LEU A 200 13.37 -32.50 17.94
C LEU A 200 14.17 -32.30 19.20
N THR A 201 13.66 -32.74 20.37
CA THR A 201 14.39 -32.65 21.65
C THR A 201 15.75 -33.33 21.57
N LYS A 202 15.79 -34.58 21.08
CA LYS A 202 17.04 -35.32 20.89
C LYS A 202 18.02 -34.69 19.91
N GLN A 203 17.50 -33.99 18.88
CA GLN A 203 18.32 -33.28 17.90
C GLN A 203 18.90 -31.99 18.47
N ILE A 204 18.14 -31.25 19.28
CA ILE A 204 18.60 -30.03 19.95
C ILE A 204 19.70 -30.38 20.97
N GLU A 205 19.54 -31.43 21.78
CA GLU A 205 20.56 -31.92 22.72
C GLU A 205 21.88 -32.19 22.00
N LYS A 206 21.85 -32.81 20.82
CA LYS A 206 23.06 -33.06 20.02
C LYS A 206 23.72 -31.77 19.52
N ILE A 207 22.94 -30.72 19.24
CA ILE A 207 23.47 -29.43 18.75
C ILE A 207 24.12 -28.66 19.90
N THR A 208 23.52 -28.68 21.10
CA THR A 208 24.02 -27.95 22.28
C THR A 208 25.30 -28.59 22.87
N ASN A 209 25.54 -29.86 22.62
CA ASN A 209 26.75 -30.55 23.07
C ASN A 209 27.96 -30.41 22.13
N TYR A 210 27.92 -29.51 21.15
CA TYR A 210 29.00 -29.20 20.21
C TYR A 210 29.72 -27.87 20.55
N GLU A 211 29.83 -27.52 21.84
CA GLU A 211 30.73 -26.44 22.29
C GLU A 211 32.17 -26.87 22.33
#